data_9da089a82596e570e334902a25bbeb37
#
_entry.id   9da089a82596e570e334902a25bbeb37
#
_cell.length_a   1.000
_cell.length_b   1.000
_cell.length_c   1.000
_cell.angle_alpha   90.00
_cell.angle_beta   90.00
_cell.angle_gamma   90.00
#
_symmetry.space_group_name_H-M   'P 1'
#
loop_
_entity.id
_entity.type
_entity.pdbx_description
1 polymer ?
#
loop_
_entity_poly.entity_id
_entity_poly.type
_entity_poly.pdbx_seq_one_letter_code
_entity_poly.pdbx_strand_id
1 'polypeptide(L)'
;MEIAVRDVTMDHLEQVAPLWEQAWKSSGRRRGNLPMALSMDRLRRRVEVAAGGGYRFLAAWQGDVPVGLATVSLTDGGPMMDAPGVHIHVLHVSQDHRNLRVGTALLQEVTNWAAELGSDQVVVDVPPASRDVARWYARWGFGPYLNRRVATTAAIRRRMGLPPRLRVLNNGNGRAAPLKGSRRATGR
;
A
#
# COMPACT_ATOMS: atom_id res chain seq x y z
N MET A 1 1.05 7.74 -28.19
CA MET A 1 0.65 8.40 -26.93
C MET A 1 1.71 8.01 -25.91
N GLU A 2 2.49 8.97 -25.46
CA GLU A 2 3.59 8.74 -24.53
C GLU A 2 3.08 8.84 -23.08
N ILE A 3 3.41 7.84 -22.28
CA ILE A 3 3.10 7.78 -20.84
C ILE A 3 4.42 7.86 -20.09
N ALA A 4 4.62 8.92 -19.30
CA ALA A 4 5.77 9.06 -18.43
C ALA A 4 5.39 8.65 -17.00
N VAL A 5 6.21 7.81 -16.34
CA VAL A 5 6.03 7.45 -14.94
C VAL A 5 7.07 8.18 -14.09
N ARG A 6 6.62 8.86 -13.04
CA ARG A 6 7.47 9.67 -12.16
C ARG A 6 7.02 9.53 -10.71
N ASP A 7 7.95 9.76 -9.78
CA ASP A 7 7.61 9.88 -8.36
C ASP A 7 6.74 11.12 -8.12
N VAL A 8 5.75 10.96 -7.25
CA VAL A 8 4.90 12.05 -6.81
C VAL A 8 5.65 12.86 -5.75
N THR A 9 5.83 14.14 -6.02
CA THR A 9 6.39 15.12 -5.10
C THR A 9 5.30 15.98 -4.45
N MET A 10 5.67 16.86 -3.54
CA MET A 10 4.73 17.78 -2.91
C MET A 10 4.02 18.70 -3.90
N ASP A 11 4.69 19.10 -4.98
CA ASP A 11 4.16 19.98 -6.02
C ASP A 11 3.06 19.30 -6.86
N HIS A 12 3.04 17.97 -6.86
CA HIS A 12 2.07 17.18 -7.62
C HIS A 12 0.78 16.84 -6.83
N LEU A 13 0.70 17.20 -5.53
CA LEU A 13 -0.37 16.75 -4.64
C LEU A 13 -1.77 17.09 -5.13
N GLU A 14 -1.99 18.32 -5.57
CA GLU A 14 -3.30 18.79 -6.02
C GLU A 14 -3.75 18.08 -7.30
N GLN A 15 -2.81 17.84 -8.22
CA GLN A 15 -3.08 17.14 -9.48
C GLN A 15 -3.39 15.65 -9.25
N VAL A 16 -2.71 15.01 -8.32
CA VAL A 16 -2.84 13.56 -8.05
C VAL A 16 -4.02 13.25 -7.10
N ALA A 17 -4.47 14.21 -6.30
CA ALA A 17 -5.52 13.99 -5.31
C ALA A 17 -6.84 13.40 -5.87
N PRO A 18 -7.39 13.85 -7.01
CA PRO A 18 -8.60 13.26 -7.57
C PRO A 18 -8.40 11.78 -7.98
N LEU A 19 -7.25 11.46 -8.54
CA LEU A 19 -6.90 10.10 -8.95
C LEU A 19 -6.71 9.18 -7.73
N TRP A 20 -6.09 9.70 -6.68
CA TRP A 20 -5.97 9.02 -5.40
C TRP A 20 -7.33 8.70 -4.79
N GLU A 21 -8.27 9.64 -4.86
CA GLU A 21 -9.64 9.42 -4.39
C GLU A 21 -10.36 8.32 -5.17
N GLN A 22 -10.21 8.30 -6.51
CA GLN A 22 -10.75 7.22 -7.36
C GLN A 22 -10.15 5.87 -6.98
N ALA A 23 -8.83 5.80 -6.79
CA ALA A 23 -8.13 4.59 -6.36
C ALA A 23 -8.67 4.07 -5.03
N TRP A 24 -8.90 4.98 -4.09
CA TRP A 24 -9.47 4.65 -2.80
C TRP A 24 -10.88 4.09 -2.90
N LYS A 25 -11.77 4.75 -3.64
CA LYS A 25 -13.15 4.30 -3.86
C LYS A 25 -13.21 2.92 -4.53
N SER A 26 -12.32 2.67 -5.50
CA SER A 26 -12.28 1.41 -6.26
C SER A 26 -11.63 0.25 -5.50
N SER A 27 -10.83 0.53 -4.46
CA SER A 27 -10.08 -0.51 -3.74
C SER A 27 -10.92 -1.51 -2.96
N GLY A 28 -12.23 -1.32 -2.84
CA GLY A 28 -13.13 -2.19 -2.10
C GLY A 28 -12.80 -2.31 -0.61
N ARG A 29 -11.84 -1.56 -0.12
CA ARG A 29 -11.38 -1.58 1.28
C ARG A 29 -12.41 -0.90 2.20
N ARG A 30 -13.59 -1.50 2.32
CA ARG A 30 -14.51 -1.19 3.39
C ARG A 30 -13.92 -1.69 4.72
N ARG A 31 -13.04 -0.92 5.31
CA ARG A 31 -12.67 -1.12 6.71
C ARG A 31 -13.79 -0.55 7.56
N GLY A 32 -14.77 -1.41 7.95
CA GLY A 32 -15.75 -1.07 8.96
C GLY A 32 -16.45 0.29 8.72
N ASN A 33 -17.32 0.71 9.60
CA ASN A 33 -18.09 1.97 9.56
C ASN A 33 -17.27 3.27 9.78
N LEU A 34 -15.99 3.30 9.42
CA LEU A 34 -15.21 4.52 9.46
C LEU A 34 -15.20 5.15 8.06
N PRO A 35 -15.92 6.25 7.86
CA PRO A 35 -15.73 7.10 6.70
C PRO A 35 -14.32 7.69 6.82
N MET A 36 -13.36 7.03 6.19
CA MET A 36 -12.02 7.56 6.10
C MET A 36 -12.03 8.54 4.93
N ALA A 37 -12.53 9.77 5.21
CA ALA A 37 -12.40 10.85 4.27
C ALA A 37 -10.94 11.00 3.86
N LEU A 38 -10.71 11.05 2.56
CA LEU A 38 -9.42 11.41 2.01
C LEU A 38 -9.14 12.84 2.43
N SER A 39 -8.25 13.06 3.37
CA SER A 39 -7.76 14.39 3.64
C SER A 39 -6.46 14.62 2.90
N MET A 40 -6.27 15.83 2.35
CA MET A 40 -5.00 16.25 1.75
C MET A 40 -3.81 16.02 2.69
N ASP A 41 -4.02 16.15 4.02
CA ASP A 41 -2.99 15.85 5.03
C ASP A 41 -2.53 14.40 5.02
N ARG A 42 -3.40 13.46 4.66
CA ARG A 42 -3.01 12.05 4.54
C ARG A 42 -2.23 11.79 3.27
N LEU A 43 -2.61 12.44 2.17
CA LEU A 43 -1.88 12.35 0.92
C LEU A 43 -0.49 12.95 1.10
N ARG A 44 -0.40 14.16 1.69
CA ARG A 44 0.87 14.83 2.02
C ARG A 44 1.78 13.92 2.84
N ARG A 45 1.29 13.36 3.94
CA ARG A 45 2.07 12.45 4.79
C ARG A 45 2.57 11.21 4.03
N ARG A 46 1.85 10.71 3.03
CA ARG A 46 2.31 9.58 2.23
C ARG A 46 3.46 9.96 1.32
N VAL A 47 3.40 11.15 0.73
CA VAL A 47 4.51 11.68 -0.08
C VAL A 47 5.73 11.96 0.80
N GLU A 48 5.54 12.50 2.01
CA GLU A 48 6.63 12.69 2.99
C GLU A 48 7.29 11.36 3.37
N VAL A 49 6.48 10.33 3.63
CA VAL A 49 7.01 8.98 3.95
C VAL A 49 7.74 8.38 2.75
N ALA A 50 7.25 8.60 1.53
CA ALA A 50 7.92 8.12 0.32
C ALA A 50 9.31 8.75 0.17
N ALA A 51 9.44 10.04 0.46
CA ALA A 51 10.73 10.74 0.41
C ALA A 51 11.78 10.19 1.41
N GLY A 52 11.36 9.49 2.46
CA GLY A 52 12.22 8.85 3.45
C GLY A 52 12.85 7.51 3.02
N GLY A 53 12.55 7.02 1.82
CA GLY A 53 13.04 5.74 1.28
C GLY A 53 12.23 4.52 1.73
N GLY A 54 12.45 3.39 1.04
CA GLY A 54 11.72 2.13 1.29
C GLY A 54 10.24 2.14 0.89
N TYR A 55 9.75 3.26 0.37
CA TYR A 55 8.40 3.45 -0.14
C TYR A 55 8.44 4.41 -1.33
N ARG A 56 7.71 4.10 -2.41
CA ARG A 56 7.55 5.00 -3.55
C ARG A 56 6.08 5.27 -3.83
N PHE A 57 5.79 6.50 -4.21
CA PHE A 57 4.50 6.91 -4.71
C PHE A 57 4.67 7.40 -6.15
N LEU A 58 4.24 6.58 -7.09
CA LEU A 58 4.41 6.80 -8.52
C LEU A 58 3.12 7.32 -9.14
N ALA A 59 3.24 8.21 -10.11
CA ALA A 59 2.14 8.57 -11.00
C ALA A 59 2.56 8.40 -12.47
N ALA A 60 1.63 7.89 -13.26
CA ALA A 60 1.72 7.83 -14.71
C ALA A 60 1.05 9.08 -15.29
N TRP A 61 1.76 9.79 -16.14
CA TRP A 61 1.38 11.07 -16.70
C TRP A 61 1.19 10.98 -18.22
N GLN A 62 0.15 11.62 -18.70
CA GLN A 62 -0.05 11.91 -20.12
C GLN A 62 0.06 13.43 -20.30
N GLY A 63 1.22 13.91 -20.77
CA GLY A 63 1.55 15.32 -20.62
C GLY A 63 1.60 15.71 -19.15
N ASP A 64 0.77 16.70 -18.76
CA ASP A 64 0.68 17.21 -17.38
C ASP A 64 -0.50 16.63 -16.60
N VAL A 65 -1.21 15.65 -17.18
CA VAL A 65 -2.39 15.04 -16.54
C VAL A 65 -2.01 13.69 -15.95
N PRO A 66 -2.21 13.46 -14.62
CA PRO A 66 -1.99 12.16 -14.01
C PRO A 66 -3.14 11.21 -14.36
N VAL A 67 -2.83 10.09 -14.99
CA VAL A 67 -3.80 9.11 -15.52
C VAL A 67 -3.74 7.75 -14.82
N GLY A 68 -2.73 7.53 -13.99
CA GLY A 68 -2.57 6.33 -13.18
C GLY A 68 -1.66 6.59 -11.98
N LEU A 69 -1.74 5.75 -10.97
CA LEU A 69 -0.86 5.81 -9.80
C LEU A 69 -0.52 4.42 -9.27
N ALA A 70 0.63 4.31 -8.62
CA ALA A 70 1.00 3.16 -7.82
C ALA A 70 1.66 3.59 -6.52
N THR A 71 1.40 2.83 -5.45
CA THR A 71 2.13 2.97 -4.20
C THR A 71 2.77 1.63 -3.87
N VAL A 72 4.05 1.66 -3.64
CA VAL A 72 4.87 0.47 -3.42
C VAL A 72 5.78 0.65 -2.22
N SER A 73 6.13 -0.43 -1.55
CA SER A 73 7.12 -0.43 -0.48
C SER A 73 8.00 -1.65 -0.54
N LEU A 74 9.17 -1.53 0.07
CA LEU A 74 9.93 -2.72 0.45
C LEU A 74 9.12 -3.54 1.46
N THR A 75 9.25 -4.83 1.36
CA THR A 75 8.75 -5.79 2.37
C THR A 75 9.87 -6.76 2.71
N ASP A 76 10.06 -7.00 4.00
CA ASP A 76 11.08 -7.92 4.48
C ASP A 76 10.78 -9.40 4.13
N GLY A 77 9.66 -9.64 3.41
CA GLY A 77 9.24 -11.00 3.05
C GLY A 77 8.87 -11.88 4.26
N GLY A 78 9.17 -11.41 5.46
CA GLY A 78 9.04 -12.14 6.71
C GLY A 78 10.29 -12.95 7.08
N PRO A 79 10.35 -13.53 8.29
CA PRO A 79 11.56 -14.16 8.84
C PRO A 79 12.01 -15.44 8.11
N MET A 80 11.27 -15.89 7.10
CA MET A 80 11.59 -17.08 6.30
C MET A 80 11.90 -16.75 4.83
N MET A 81 12.04 -15.47 4.49
CA MET A 81 12.37 -15.01 3.13
C MET A 81 13.76 -14.38 3.15
N ASP A 82 14.65 -14.89 2.33
CA ASP A 82 16.06 -14.45 2.29
C ASP A 82 16.29 -13.13 1.53
N ALA A 83 15.30 -12.65 0.81
CA ALA A 83 15.40 -11.40 0.05
C ALA A 83 14.22 -10.46 0.30
N PRO A 84 14.48 -9.15 0.34
CA PRO A 84 13.41 -8.16 0.39
C PRO A 84 12.58 -8.22 -0.89
N GLY A 85 11.25 -8.16 -0.76
CA GLY A 85 10.32 -8.05 -1.88
C GLY A 85 9.85 -6.61 -2.09
N VAL A 86 9.32 -6.31 -3.26
CA VAL A 86 8.58 -5.07 -3.50
C VAL A 86 7.08 -5.36 -3.46
N HIS A 87 6.36 -4.65 -2.59
CA HIS A 87 4.92 -4.82 -2.41
C HIS A 87 4.13 -3.68 -3.05
N ILE A 88 3.29 -4.00 -4.01
CA ILE A 88 2.34 -3.07 -4.62
C ILE A 88 1.11 -2.97 -3.73
N HIS A 89 0.94 -1.86 -3.02
CA HIS A 89 -0.22 -1.60 -2.17
C HIS A 89 -1.43 -1.14 -2.97
N VAL A 90 -1.19 -0.30 -3.97
CA VAL A 90 -2.18 0.25 -4.89
C VAL A 90 -1.55 0.32 -6.26
N LEU A 91 -2.29 -0.10 -7.28
CA LEU A 91 -2.06 0.21 -8.68
C LEU A 91 -3.43 0.56 -9.25
N HIS A 92 -3.58 1.78 -9.70
CA HIS A 92 -4.83 2.30 -10.21
C HIS A 92 -4.63 3.05 -11.52
N VAL A 93 -5.56 2.86 -12.44
CA VAL A 93 -5.62 3.60 -13.70
C VAL A 93 -7.00 4.22 -13.80
N SER A 94 -7.07 5.51 -14.15
CA SER A 94 -8.34 6.19 -14.36
C SER A 94 -9.18 5.46 -15.42
N GLN A 95 -10.48 5.51 -15.29
CA GLN A 95 -11.39 4.71 -16.12
C GLN A 95 -11.20 5.01 -17.62
N ASP A 96 -11.05 6.27 -17.97
CA ASP A 96 -10.94 6.73 -19.35
C ASP A 96 -9.57 6.36 -20.00
N HIS A 97 -8.58 5.99 -19.19
CA HIS A 97 -7.23 5.64 -19.65
C HIS A 97 -6.91 4.16 -19.49
N ARG A 98 -7.93 3.32 -19.25
CA ARG A 98 -7.76 1.86 -19.25
C ARG A 98 -7.49 1.36 -20.67
N ASN A 99 -6.79 0.22 -20.74
CA ASN A 99 -6.36 -0.42 -22.00
C ASN A 99 -5.36 0.41 -22.84
N LEU A 100 -4.89 1.55 -22.34
CA LEU A 100 -3.88 2.41 -22.97
C LEU A 100 -2.46 2.15 -22.42
N ARG A 101 -2.21 0.95 -21.90
CA ARG A 101 -0.91 0.50 -21.33
C ARG A 101 -0.42 1.27 -20.10
N VAL A 102 -1.22 2.15 -19.51
CA VAL A 102 -0.85 2.92 -18.32
C VAL A 102 -0.47 2.00 -17.15
N GLY A 103 -1.29 0.97 -16.89
CA GLY A 103 -0.99 -0.01 -15.84
C GLY A 103 0.29 -0.80 -16.11
N THR A 104 0.59 -1.07 -17.39
CA THR A 104 1.82 -1.74 -17.80
C THR A 104 3.04 -0.86 -17.54
N ALA A 105 2.97 0.44 -17.86
CA ALA A 105 4.05 1.38 -17.60
C ALA A 105 4.35 1.51 -16.10
N LEU A 106 3.30 1.59 -15.25
CA LEU A 106 3.45 1.58 -13.80
C LEU A 106 4.09 0.28 -13.29
N LEU A 107 3.64 -0.86 -13.78
CA LEU A 107 4.20 -2.16 -13.38
C LEU A 107 5.66 -2.30 -13.80
N GLN A 108 6.00 -1.82 -14.99
CA GLN A 108 7.38 -1.82 -15.50
C GLN A 108 8.29 -0.99 -14.59
N GLU A 109 7.87 0.22 -14.19
CA GLU A 109 8.65 1.06 -13.27
C GLU A 109 8.85 0.38 -11.90
N VAL A 110 7.81 -0.26 -11.38
CA VAL A 110 7.91 -1.04 -10.13
C VAL A 110 8.88 -2.20 -10.26
N THR A 111 8.88 -2.88 -11.41
CA THR A 111 9.77 -4.01 -11.68
C THR A 111 11.22 -3.54 -11.82
N ASN A 112 11.45 -2.40 -12.47
CA ASN A 112 12.78 -1.79 -12.56
C ASN A 112 13.32 -1.45 -11.17
N TRP A 113 12.50 -0.81 -10.34
CA TRP A 113 12.89 -0.49 -8.98
C TRP A 113 13.19 -1.75 -8.14
N ALA A 114 12.39 -2.82 -8.29
CA ALA A 114 12.68 -4.10 -7.63
C ALA A 114 14.05 -4.65 -8.05
N ALA A 115 14.36 -4.60 -9.35
CA ALA A 115 15.66 -5.05 -9.86
C ALA A 115 16.83 -4.20 -9.33
N GLU A 116 16.67 -2.87 -9.26
CA GLU A 116 17.68 -1.96 -8.68
C GLU A 116 17.98 -2.28 -7.21
N LEU A 117 16.99 -2.78 -6.49
CA LEU A 117 17.11 -3.18 -5.08
C LEU A 117 17.62 -4.62 -4.90
N GLY A 118 17.88 -5.34 -6.01
CA GLY A 118 18.24 -6.74 -5.97
C GLY A 118 17.11 -7.67 -5.49
N SER A 119 15.86 -7.23 -5.64
CA SER A 119 14.69 -8.01 -5.25
C SER A 119 14.22 -8.90 -6.39
N ASP A 120 14.09 -10.18 -6.12
CA ASP A 120 13.59 -11.18 -7.08
C ASP A 120 12.05 -11.30 -7.06
N GLN A 121 11.37 -10.55 -6.19
CA GLN A 121 9.94 -10.72 -5.98
C GLN A 121 9.19 -9.41 -5.96
N VAL A 122 8.08 -9.38 -6.69
CA VAL A 122 7.05 -8.34 -6.60
C VAL A 122 5.77 -8.98 -6.08
N VAL A 123 5.21 -8.42 -5.03
CA VAL A 123 4.00 -8.92 -4.36
C VAL A 123 2.85 -7.93 -4.57
N VAL A 124 1.64 -8.43 -4.73
CA VAL A 124 0.43 -7.59 -4.82
C VAL A 124 -0.73 -8.23 -4.06
N ASP A 125 -1.52 -7.39 -3.37
CA ASP A 125 -2.77 -7.82 -2.77
C ASP A 125 -3.93 -7.64 -3.76
N VAL A 126 -4.48 -8.74 -4.28
CA VAL A 126 -5.65 -8.73 -5.16
C VAL A 126 -6.90 -9.11 -4.38
N PRO A 127 -7.93 -8.25 -4.32
CA PRO A 127 -9.18 -8.62 -3.66
C PRO A 127 -9.83 -9.83 -4.36
N PRO A 128 -10.35 -10.83 -3.62
CA PRO A 128 -10.92 -12.05 -4.21
C PRO A 128 -12.05 -11.82 -5.21
N ALA A 129 -12.82 -10.74 -5.03
CA ALA A 129 -13.92 -10.38 -5.93
C ALA A 129 -13.46 -9.74 -7.25
N SER A 130 -12.18 -9.36 -7.37
CA SER A 130 -11.64 -8.60 -8.51
C SER A 130 -11.05 -9.53 -9.57
N ARG A 131 -11.91 -10.34 -10.24
CA ARG A 131 -11.47 -11.33 -11.24
C ARG A 131 -10.70 -10.71 -12.41
N ASP A 132 -11.08 -9.52 -12.85
CA ASP A 132 -10.41 -8.84 -13.97
C ASP A 132 -9.01 -8.38 -13.59
N VAL A 133 -8.84 -7.87 -12.37
CA VAL A 133 -7.54 -7.48 -11.82
C VAL A 133 -6.65 -8.71 -11.65
N ALA A 134 -7.20 -9.82 -11.11
CA ALA A 134 -6.46 -11.07 -10.98
C ALA A 134 -5.99 -11.60 -12.35
N ARG A 135 -6.86 -11.57 -13.37
CA ARG A 135 -6.49 -11.97 -14.74
C ARG A 135 -5.44 -11.05 -15.35
N TRP A 136 -5.51 -9.76 -15.06
CA TRP A 136 -4.51 -8.81 -15.55
C TRP A 136 -3.14 -9.12 -14.96
N TYR A 137 -3.02 -9.33 -13.65
CA TYR A 137 -1.76 -9.70 -13.00
C TYR A 137 -1.25 -11.08 -13.46
N ALA A 138 -2.15 -12.06 -13.65
CA ALA A 138 -1.77 -13.41 -14.11
C ALA A 138 -1.08 -13.38 -15.48
N ARG A 139 -1.44 -12.46 -16.38
CA ARG A 139 -0.74 -12.29 -17.68
C ARG A 139 0.72 -11.83 -17.53
N TRP A 140 1.08 -11.27 -16.37
CA TRP A 140 2.43 -10.85 -16.02
C TRP A 140 3.17 -11.88 -15.15
N GLY A 141 2.62 -13.08 -15.01
CA GLY A 141 3.24 -14.17 -14.26
C GLY A 141 2.92 -14.19 -12.76
N PHE A 142 2.06 -13.29 -12.27
CA PHE A 142 1.64 -13.34 -10.87
C PHE A 142 0.74 -14.55 -10.62
N GLY A 143 1.18 -15.45 -9.73
CA GLY A 143 0.41 -16.57 -9.23
C GLY A 143 -0.13 -16.34 -7.81
N PRO A 144 -1.06 -17.17 -7.34
CA PRO A 144 -1.51 -17.13 -5.96
C PRO A 144 -0.37 -17.64 -5.04
N TYR A 145 0.00 -16.82 -4.06
CA TYR A 145 1.09 -17.16 -3.14
C TYR A 145 0.59 -17.37 -1.70
N LEU A 146 -0.23 -16.46 -1.18
CA LEU A 146 -0.75 -16.52 0.19
C LEU A 146 -2.25 -16.21 0.24
N ASN A 147 -2.94 -16.82 1.19
CA ASN A 147 -4.31 -16.46 1.52
C ASN A 147 -4.32 -15.60 2.80
N ARG A 148 -4.29 -14.29 2.64
CA ARG A 148 -4.29 -13.32 3.75
C ARG A 148 -5.68 -13.19 4.36
N ARG A 149 -5.80 -13.42 5.67
CA ARG A 149 -7.04 -13.24 6.43
C ARG A 149 -6.89 -12.05 7.37
N VAL A 150 -7.92 -11.22 7.45
CA VAL A 150 -7.92 -10.01 8.29
C VAL A 150 -9.11 -10.01 9.24
N ALA A 151 -8.86 -9.74 10.50
CA ALA A 151 -9.87 -9.47 11.50
C ALA A 151 -9.48 -8.24 12.32
N THR A 152 -10.48 -7.50 12.82
CA THR A 152 -10.18 -6.41 13.74
C THR A 152 -9.80 -6.95 15.11
N THR A 153 -8.87 -6.28 15.79
CA THR A 153 -8.51 -6.64 17.18
C THR A 153 -9.74 -6.72 18.08
N ALA A 154 -10.69 -5.81 17.91
CA ALA A 154 -11.95 -5.81 18.67
C ALA A 154 -12.79 -7.07 18.40
N ALA A 155 -12.87 -7.53 17.14
CA ALA A 155 -13.59 -8.76 16.80
C ALA A 155 -12.91 -9.99 17.40
N ILE A 156 -11.59 -10.07 17.34
CA ILE A 156 -10.81 -11.18 17.95
C ILE A 156 -11.04 -11.17 19.47
N ARG A 157 -10.84 -10.03 20.13
CA ARG A 157 -11.04 -9.90 21.58
C ARG A 157 -12.43 -10.31 22.03
N ARG A 158 -13.48 -9.83 21.32
CA ARG A 158 -14.86 -10.21 21.61
C ARG A 158 -15.09 -11.72 21.49
N ARG A 159 -14.57 -12.36 20.45
CA ARG A 159 -14.70 -13.81 20.28
C ARG A 159 -13.93 -14.63 21.31
N MET A 160 -12.83 -14.07 21.85
CA MET A 160 -12.03 -14.69 22.91
C MET A 160 -12.54 -14.34 24.32
N GLY A 161 -13.66 -13.60 24.47
CA GLY A 161 -14.17 -13.17 25.77
C GLY A 161 -13.26 -12.15 26.51
N LEU A 162 -12.33 -11.52 25.79
CA LEU A 162 -11.41 -10.54 26.39
C LEU A 162 -12.09 -9.18 26.54
N PRO A 163 -11.84 -8.45 27.66
CA PRO A 163 -12.44 -7.14 27.88
C PRO A 163 -12.05 -6.14 26.76
N PRO A 164 -12.92 -5.19 26.40
CA PRO A 164 -12.58 -4.17 25.44
C PRO A 164 -11.39 -3.35 25.95
N ARG A 165 -10.40 -3.10 25.08
CA ARG A 165 -9.36 -2.12 25.38
C ARG A 165 -9.94 -0.73 25.17
N LEU A 166 -9.96 0.09 26.20
CA LEU A 166 -10.17 1.53 26.05
C LEU A 166 -9.13 2.07 25.09
N ARG A 167 -9.60 2.74 24.05
CA ARG A 167 -8.73 3.42 23.09
C ARG A 167 -8.12 4.60 23.84
N VAL A 168 -6.88 4.47 24.29
CA VAL A 168 -6.11 5.65 24.68
C VAL A 168 -5.92 6.43 23.37
N LEU A 169 -6.67 7.52 23.22
CA LEU A 169 -6.45 8.48 22.16
C LEU A 169 -5.08 9.11 22.42
N ASN A 170 -4.06 8.54 21.81
CA ASN A 170 -2.73 9.14 21.82
C ASN A 170 -2.79 10.33 20.87
N ASN A 171 -3.07 11.51 21.41
CA ASN A 171 -2.89 12.77 20.72
C ASN A 171 -1.43 12.89 20.34
N GLY A 172 -1.17 12.73 19.05
CA GLY A 172 -0.01 13.04 18.28
C GLY A 172 1.30 13.32 19.04
N ASN A 173 2.13 12.30 19.16
CA ASN A 173 3.57 12.39 18.94
C ASN A 173 4.10 10.95 18.97
N GLY A 174 4.36 10.41 17.78
CA GLY A 174 4.89 9.07 17.62
C GLY A 174 6.33 8.96 18.12
N ARG A 175 6.51 8.72 19.41
CA ARG A 175 7.70 8.05 19.93
C ARG A 175 7.25 6.71 20.49
N ALA A 176 7.69 5.64 19.84
CA ALA A 176 7.56 4.29 20.38
C ALA A 176 8.24 4.26 21.74
N ALA A 177 7.48 3.97 22.81
CA ALA A 177 8.05 3.73 24.11
C ALA A 177 8.82 2.41 24.09
N PRO A 178 10.03 2.32 24.67
CA PRO A 178 10.79 1.08 24.74
C PRO A 178 10.01 0.05 25.58
N LEU A 179 9.93 -1.17 25.09
CA LEU A 179 9.38 -2.30 25.81
C LEU A 179 10.21 -2.50 27.09
N LYS A 180 9.62 -2.21 28.27
CA LYS A 180 10.21 -2.54 29.57
C LYS A 180 10.33 -4.06 29.66
N GLY A 181 11.58 -4.53 29.73
CA GLY A 181 11.92 -5.92 29.90
C GLY A 181 11.23 -6.55 31.12
N SER A 182 10.69 -7.72 30.94
CA SER A 182 10.14 -8.55 32.01
C SER A 182 11.27 -8.93 32.98
N ARG A 183 11.19 -8.44 34.19
CA ARG A 183 12.04 -8.92 35.28
C ARG A 183 11.74 -10.40 35.54
N ARG A 184 12.74 -11.24 35.33
CA ARG A 184 12.75 -12.62 35.83
C ARG A 184 12.59 -12.57 37.36
N ALA A 185 11.56 -13.18 37.86
CA ALA A 185 11.48 -13.53 39.28
C ALA A 185 12.40 -14.75 39.51
N THR A 186 13.57 -14.50 40.05
CA THR A 186 14.33 -15.51 40.80
C THR A 186 13.82 -15.52 42.22
N GLY A 187 13.42 -16.65 42.72
CA GLY A 187 13.03 -16.80 44.11
C GLY A 187 12.72 -18.25 44.48
N ARG A 188 13.73 -18.92 45.01
CA ARG A 188 13.76 -20.05 45.97
C ARG A 188 12.77 -21.19 45.77
#